data_11e4a1c8cccd18f8542ee960ce13b078
#
_entry.id   11e4a1c8cccd18f8542ee960ce13b078
#
_cell.length_a   1.000
_cell.length_b   1.000
_cell.length_c   1.000
_cell.angle_alpha   90.00
_cell.angle_beta   90.00
_cell.angle_gamma   90.00
#
_symmetry.space_group_name_H-M   'P 1'
#
loop_
_entity.id
_entity.type
_entity.pdbx_description
1 polymer ?
#
loop_
_entity_poly.entity_id
_entity_poly.type
_entity_poly.pdbx_seq_one_letter_code
_entity_poly.pdbx_strand_id
1 'polypeptide(L)'
;GTFSDEDLERIDTKMRDIIAADQPFVRGEVSAAEALEMFADHKYKRETIERVTGAEDPELATEVAADGTVSYYRNSDSFVDLCLGPHVPSTGRLGHFKLMSVAGAYWRGRENEPMLQRIYGTAWSSKKQLKQHLHRLEEAAKRDHRKLANELDLVSWPQELGPGLAVWHPKGALVRKIIEDYSR
;
A
#
# COMPACT_ATOMS: atom_id res chain seq x y z
N GLY A 1 -13.58 -14.53 2.02
CA GLY A 1 -13.07 -14.35 3.38
C GLY A 1 -12.06 -13.23 3.47
N THR A 2 -11.84 -12.72 4.65
CA THR A 2 -10.81 -11.71 4.94
C THR A 2 -9.48 -12.41 5.14
N PHE A 3 -8.37 -11.86 4.66
CA PHE A 3 -7.05 -12.37 4.96
C PHE A 3 -6.79 -12.32 6.47
N SER A 4 -6.30 -13.44 7.00
CA SER A 4 -5.87 -13.59 8.39
C SER A 4 -4.35 -13.40 8.53
N ASP A 5 -3.86 -13.35 9.76
CA ASP A 5 -2.41 -13.33 10.02
C ASP A 5 -1.72 -14.60 9.49
N GLU A 6 -2.38 -15.76 9.57
CA GLU A 6 -1.89 -17.02 9.00
C GLU A 6 -1.75 -16.93 7.46
N ASP A 7 -2.69 -16.26 6.79
CA ASP A 7 -2.59 -16.03 5.35
C ASP A 7 -1.39 -15.14 5.01
N LEU A 8 -1.11 -14.11 5.82
CA LEU A 8 0.08 -13.26 5.63
C LEU A 8 1.37 -14.06 5.80
N GLU A 9 1.45 -14.98 6.74
CA GLU A 9 2.62 -15.87 6.92
C GLU A 9 2.81 -16.80 5.72
N ARG A 10 1.71 -17.37 5.19
CA ARG A 10 1.74 -18.20 3.98
C ARG A 10 2.18 -17.40 2.75
N ILE A 11 1.69 -16.17 2.61
CA ILE A 11 2.08 -15.26 1.53
C ILE A 11 3.56 -14.87 1.66
N ASP A 12 4.04 -14.50 2.86
CA ASP A 12 5.46 -14.20 3.12
C ASP A 12 6.36 -15.37 2.71
N THR A 13 6.00 -16.59 3.12
CA THR A 13 6.72 -17.81 2.75
C THR A 13 6.77 -17.98 1.24
N LYS A 14 5.63 -17.85 0.56
CA LYS A 14 5.56 -17.99 -0.90
C LYS A 14 6.35 -16.90 -1.64
N MET A 15 6.34 -15.67 -1.15
CA MET A 15 7.16 -14.59 -1.68
C MET A 15 8.65 -14.90 -1.57
N ARG A 16 9.11 -15.51 -0.46
CA ARG A 16 10.51 -15.95 -0.29
C ARG A 16 10.90 -17.04 -1.28
N ASP A 17 10.00 -18.00 -1.53
CA ASP A 17 10.23 -19.04 -2.54
C ASP A 17 10.39 -18.43 -3.94
N ILE A 18 9.54 -17.46 -4.30
CA ILE A 18 9.60 -16.75 -5.57
C ILE A 18 10.92 -15.95 -5.71
N ILE A 19 11.36 -15.29 -4.63
CA ILE A 19 12.64 -14.58 -4.59
C ILE A 19 13.80 -15.56 -4.78
N ALA A 20 13.77 -16.69 -4.07
CA ALA A 20 14.81 -17.72 -4.17
C ALA A 20 14.87 -18.39 -5.56
N ALA A 21 13.74 -18.46 -6.25
CA ALA A 21 13.66 -18.98 -7.61
C ALA A 21 14.26 -18.04 -8.67
N ASP A 22 14.60 -16.80 -8.31
CA ASP A 22 15.22 -15.78 -9.18
C ASP A 22 14.54 -15.64 -10.56
N GLN A 23 13.21 -15.54 -10.55
CA GLN A 23 12.40 -15.48 -11.76
C GLN A 23 12.63 -14.15 -12.50
N PRO A 24 12.93 -14.15 -13.81
CA PRO A 24 13.12 -12.92 -14.58
C PRO A 24 11.80 -12.17 -14.75
N PHE A 25 11.85 -10.82 -14.72
CA PHE A 25 10.73 -9.98 -15.14
C PHE A 25 10.88 -9.67 -16.64
N VAL A 26 9.99 -10.22 -17.44
CA VAL A 26 9.97 -10.03 -18.90
C VAL A 26 8.84 -9.07 -19.26
N ARG A 27 9.20 -7.90 -19.80
CA ARG A 27 8.25 -6.92 -20.29
C ARG A 27 7.75 -7.30 -21.68
N GLY A 28 6.46 -7.16 -21.91
CA GLY A 28 5.84 -7.25 -23.22
C GLY A 28 4.84 -6.13 -23.45
N GLU A 29 4.46 -5.96 -24.71
CA GLU A 29 3.42 -5.03 -25.15
C GLU A 29 2.48 -5.77 -26.08
N VAL A 30 1.20 -5.50 -25.95
CA VAL A 30 0.14 -6.08 -26.78
C VAL A 30 -0.91 -5.02 -27.09
N SER A 31 -1.70 -5.24 -28.14
CA SER A 31 -2.86 -4.40 -28.42
C SER A 31 -3.91 -4.49 -27.28
N ALA A 32 -4.76 -3.50 -27.18
CA ALA A 32 -5.87 -3.52 -26.23
C ALA A 32 -6.76 -4.77 -26.36
N ALA A 33 -7.00 -5.22 -27.60
CA ALA A 33 -7.81 -6.41 -27.86
C ALA A 33 -7.14 -7.69 -27.33
N GLU A 34 -5.83 -7.87 -27.58
CA GLU A 34 -5.06 -8.99 -27.08
C GLU A 34 -4.94 -8.96 -25.55
N ALA A 35 -4.80 -7.76 -24.94
CA ALA A 35 -4.80 -7.61 -23.48
C ALA A 35 -6.14 -8.03 -22.87
N LEU A 36 -7.27 -7.64 -23.47
CA LEU A 36 -8.61 -8.05 -23.02
C LEU A 36 -8.82 -9.57 -23.11
N GLU A 37 -8.25 -10.21 -24.11
CA GLU A 37 -8.26 -11.66 -24.25
C GLU A 37 -7.34 -12.33 -23.20
N MET A 38 -6.13 -11.82 -23.01
CA MET A 38 -5.17 -12.32 -22.03
C MET A 38 -5.71 -12.28 -20.61
N PHE A 39 -6.51 -11.28 -20.27
CA PHE A 39 -7.12 -11.08 -18.95
C PHE A 39 -8.64 -11.32 -18.92
N ALA A 40 -9.16 -12.18 -19.82
CA ALA A 40 -10.60 -12.42 -19.98
C ALA A 40 -11.28 -12.82 -18.65
N ASP A 41 -10.63 -13.61 -17.83
CA ASP A 41 -11.14 -14.09 -16.54
C ASP A 41 -10.92 -13.12 -15.37
N HIS A 42 -10.29 -11.95 -15.62
CA HIS A 42 -9.94 -10.98 -14.59
C HIS A 42 -10.73 -9.68 -14.72
N LYS A 43 -11.93 -9.62 -14.14
CA LYS A 43 -12.85 -8.48 -14.21
C LYS A 43 -12.14 -7.13 -14.02
N TYR A 44 -11.38 -6.96 -12.94
CA TYR A 44 -10.75 -5.68 -12.60
C TYR A 44 -9.63 -5.26 -13.56
N LYS A 45 -8.90 -6.24 -14.11
CA LYS A 45 -7.87 -5.97 -15.13
C LYS A 45 -8.52 -5.55 -16.44
N ARG A 46 -9.59 -6.23 -16.86
CA ARG A 46 -10.38 -5.83 -18.03
C ARG A 46 -10.92 -4.41 -17.91
N GLU A 47 -11.57 -4.09 -16.80
CA GLU A 47 -12.05 -2.73 -16.54
C GLU A 47 -10.92 -1.69 -16.57
N THR A 48 -9.73 -2.05 -16.12
CA THR A 48 -8.54 -1.18 -16.19
C THR A 48 -8.13 -0.97 -17.63
N ILE A 49 -8.02 -2.03 -18.44
CA ILE A 49 -7.66 -1.96 -19.87
C ILE A 49 -8.67 -1.10 -20.62
N GLU A 50 -9.99 -1.38 -20.49
CA GLU A 50 -11.07 -0.66 -21.16
C GLU A 50 -11.02 0.84 -20.84
N ARG A 51 -10.81 1.19 -19.58
CA ARG A 51 -10.70 2.58 -19.14
C ARG A 51 -9.49 3.29 -19.74
N VAL A 52 -8.35 2.61 -19.74
CA VAL A 52 -7.08 3.17 -20.17
C VAL A 52 -7.01 3.33 -21.69
N THR A 53 -7.59 2.39 -22.44
CA THR A 53 -7.63 2.42 -23.91
C THR A 53 -8.81 3.23 -24.46
N GLY A 54 -9.86 3.43 -23.68
CA GLY A 54 -10.99 4.31 -23.99
C GLY A 54 -10.84 5.72 -23.42
N ALA A 55 -9.68 6.09 -22.89
CA ALA A 55 -9.56 7.22 -21.99
C ALA A 55 -9.69 8.58 -22.65
N GLU A 56 -10.66 9.31 -22.14
CA GLU A 56 -10.72 10.76 -22.15
C GLU A 56 -9.85 11.41 -21.03
N ASP A 57 -9.16 10.61 -20.21
CA ASP A 57 -8.42 11.07 -19.01
C ASP A 57 -6.91 10.96 -19.18
N PRO A 58 -6.19 12.10 -19.30
CA PRO A 58 -4.74 12.14 -19.52
C PRO A 58 -3.89 11.52 -18.39
N GLU A 59 -4.37 11.52 -17.13
CA GLU A 59 -3.65 10.93 -16.01
C GLU A 59 -3.60 9.40 -16.08
N LEU A 60 -4.59 8.80 -16.73
CA LEU A 60 -4.68 7.36 -16.96
C LEU A 60 -3.90 6.88 -18.18
N ALA A 61 -3.65 7.76 -19.13
CA ALA A 61 -2.82 7.48 -20.29
C ALA A 61 -1.36 7.14 -19.91
N THR A 62 -0.93 7.47 -18.68
CA THR A 62 0.40 7.09 -18.16
C THR A 62 0.52 5.60 -17.80
N GLU A 63 -0.59 4.87 -17.73
CA GLU A 63 -0.59 3.42 -17.46
C GLU A 63 -0.57 2.57 -18.75
N VAL A 64 -0.66 3.22 -19.92
CA VAL A 64 -0.66 2.58 -21.25
C VAL A 64 0.29 3.32 -22.16
N ALA A 65 0.97 2.61 -23.05
CA ALA A 65 1.79 3.23 -24.07
C ALA A 65 0.94 4.17 -24.96
N ALA A 66 1.52 5.30 -25.36
CA ALA A 66 0.84 6.40 -26.05
C ALA A 66 0.21 6.05 -27.43
N ASP A 67 0.43 4.83 -27.92
CA ASP A 67 0.00 4.30 -29.22
C ASP A 67 -1.19 3.31 -29.13
N GLY A 68 -1.83 3.21 -27.95
CA GLY A 68 -2.93 2.27 -27.73
C GLY A 68 -2.49 0.84 -27.44
N THR A 69 -1.19 0.61 -27.17
CA THR A 69 -0.70 -0.66 -26.66
C THR A 69 -0.80 -0.74 -25.14
N VAL A 70 -0.89 -1.96 -24.62
CA VAL A 70 -0.93 -2.25 -23.18
C VAL A 70 0.33 -2.99 -22.79
N SER A 71 1.07 -2.47 -21.81
CA SER A 71 2.25 -3.13 -21.31
C SER A 71 1.95 -4.09 -20.16
N TYR A 72 2.67 -5.18 -20.12
CA TYR A 72 2.59 -6.17 -19.07
C TYR A 72 3.97 -6.69 -18.67
N TYR A 73 4.05 -7.33 -17.51
CA TYR A 73 5.21 -8.08 -17.08
C TYR A 73 4.83 -9.52 -16.77
N ARG A 74 5.71 -10.42 -17.18
CA ARG A 74 5.65 -11.85 -16.86
C ARG A 74 6.89 -12.22 -16.05
N ASN A 75 6.72 -12.94 -14.94
CA ASN A 75 7.86 -13.44 -14.16
C ASN A 75 7.85 -14.98 -13.99
N SER A 76 6.85 -15.67 -14.54
CA SER A 76 6.81 -17.12 -14.70
C SER A 76 5.79 -17.48 -15.79
N ASP A 77 5.72 -18.74 -16.16
CA ASP A 77 4.70 -19.21 -17.11
C ASP A 77 3.27 -19.07 -16.57
N SER A 78 3.13 -19.05 -15.24
CA SER A 78 1.85 -18.98 -14.56
C SER A 78 1.47 -17.59 -14.05
N PHE A 79 2.35 -16.58 -14.17
CA PHE A 79 2.07 -15.25 -13.66
C PHE A 79 2.39 -14.14 -14.66
N VAL A 80 1.36 -13.36 -14.98
CA VAL A 80 1.43 -12.17 -15.81
C VAL A 80 0.54 -11.08 -15.20
N ASP A 81 1.00 -9.84 -15.23
CA ASP A 81 0.21 -8.70 -14.77
C ASP A 81 0.45 -7.44 -15.60
N LEU A 82 -0.56 -6.55 -15.60
CA LEU A 82 -0.48 -5.24 -16.22
C LEU A 82 0.51 -4.37 -15.44
N CYS A 83 1.47 -3.79 -16.11
CA CYS A 83 2.40 -2.85 -15.50
C CYS A 83 3.17 -2.05 -16.54
N LEU A 84 3.29 -0.74 -16.31
CA LEU A 84 4.13 0.14 -17.13
C LEU A 84 5.63 -0.10 -16.86
N GLY A 85 5.98 -0.47 -15.64
CA GLY A 85 7.37 -0.61 -15.19
C GLY A 85 7.99 0.73 -14.76
N PRO A 86 9.32 0.81 -14.62
CA PRO A 86 10.24 -0.33 -14.75
C PRO A 86 10.19 -1.30 -13.58
N HIS A 87 10.62 -2.55 -13.82
CA HIS A 87 10.85 -3.55 -12.79
C HIS A 87 12.35 -3.87 -12.64
N VAL A 88 12.70 -4.49 -11.51
CA VAL A 88 14.01 -5.13 -11.33
C VAL A 88 14.18 -6.27 -12.35
N PRO A 89 15.40 -6.64 -12.73
CA PRO A 89 15.62 -7.68 -13.73
C PRO A 89 15.05 -9.05 -13.36
N SER A 90 15.07 -9.40 -12.07
CA SER A 90 14.54 -10.67 -11.58
C SER A 90 14.10 -10.57 -10.12
N THR A 91 13.30 -11.52 -9.66
CA THR A 91 12.82 -11.58 -8.26
C THR A 91 13.96 -11.76 -7.27
N GLY A 92 15.08 -12.38 -7.65
CA GLY A 92 16.27 -12.51 -6.81
C GLY A 92 16.96 -11.18 -6.48
N ARG A 93 16.63 -10.10 -7.20
CA ARG A 93 17.10 -8.74 -6.89
C ARG A 93 16.27 -8.04 -5.82
N LEU A 94 15.14 -8.62 -5.44
CA LEU A 94 14.34 -8.11 -4.33
C LEU A 94 15.11 -8.30 -3.03
N GLY A 95 15.22 -7.23 -2.26
CA GLY A 95 15.95 -7.23 -0.99
C GLY A 95 15.14 -7.85 0.14
N HIS A 96 15.24 -7.24 1.30
CA HIS A 96 14.54 -7.70 2.50
C HIS A 96 13.19 -7.00 2.63
N PHE A 97 12.11 -7.76 2.77
CA PHE A 97 10.76 -7.25 2.89
C PHE A 97 10.07 -7.72 4.18
N LYS A 98 8.98 -7.07 4.53
CA LYS A 98 8.06 -7.46 5.59
C LYS A 98 6.63 -7.10 5.19
N LEU A 99 5.71 -8.06 5.28
CA LEU A 99 4.27 -7.77 5.21
C LEU A 99 3.83 -7.18 6.54
N MET A 100 3.05 -6.08 6.49
CA MET A 100 2.77 -5.25 7.65
C MET A 100 1.33 -5.42 8.14
N SER A 101 0.36 -5.24 7.24
CA SER A 101 -1.05 -5.23 7.61
C SER A 101 -1.95 -5.49 6.42
N VAL A 102 -3.22 -5.79 6.70
CA VAL A 102 -4.30 -5.86 5.72
C VAL A 102 -5.32 -4.77 6.03
N ALA A 103 -5.85 -4.12 5.01
CA ALA A 103 -6.95 -3.19 5.13
C ALA A 103 -7.98 -3.40 4.02
N GLY A 104 -9.25 -3.13 4.32
CA GLY A 104 -10.29 -3.04 3.30
C GLY A 104 -10.07 -1.83 2.40
N ALA A 105 -10.35 -1.98 1.12
CA ALA A 105 -10.30 -0.89 0.15
C ALA A 105 -11.40 -1.09 -0.89
N TYR A 106 -12.30 -0.13 -1.03
CA TYR A 106 -13.29 -0.18 -2.09
C TYR A 106 -12.62 -0.04 -3.45
N TRP A 107 -13.09 -0.83 -4.43
CA TRP A 107 -12.60 -0.71 -5.79
C TRP A 107 -12.73 0.73 -6.28
N ARG A 108 -11.63 1.30 -6.74
CA ARG A 108 -11.52 2.71 -7.17
C ARG A 108 -11.97 3.74 -6.12
N GLY A 109 -11.94 3.40 -4.84
CA GLY A 109 -12.35 4.30 -3.76
C GLY A 109 -13.85 4.61 -3.71
N ARG A 110 -14.68 3.85 -4.42
CA ARG A 110 -16.12 4.06 -4.48
C ARG A 110 -16.83 3.11 -3.54
N GLU A 111 -17.60 3.63 -2.59
CA GLU A 111 -18.31 2.85 -1.56
C GLU A 111 -19.40 1.91 -2.12
N ASN A 112 -19.91 2.19 -3.33
CA ASN A 112 -20.87 1.34 -4.04
C ASN A 112 -20.20 0.18 -4.81
N GLU A 113 -18.88 0.15 -4.89
CA GLU A 113 -18.12 -0.91 -5.53
C GLU A 113 -17.69 -1.99 -4.51
N PRO A 114 -17.31 -3.18 -4.99
CA PRO A 114 -16.86 -4.25 -4.09
C PRO A 114 -15.70 -3.84 -3.19
N MET A 115 -15.80 -4.21 -1.91
CA MET A 115 -14.68 -4.07 -0.98
C MET A 115 -13.64 -5.14 -1.26
N LEU A 116 -12.46 -4.72 -1.67
CA LEU A 116 -11.28 -5.55 -1.84
C LEU A 116 -10.40 -5.48 -0.58
N GLN A 117 -9.36 -6.29 -0.55
CA GLN A 117 -8.37 -6.27 0.52
C GLN A 117 -7.02 -5.84 -0.03
N ARG A 118 -6.37 -4.96 0.69
CA ARG A 118 -5.03 -4.46 0.37
C ARG A 118 -4.06 -4.93 1.44
N ILE A 119 -3.04 -5.65 1.01
CA ILE A 119 -1.92 -6.04 1.86
C ILE A 119 -0.85 -4.97 1.74
N TYR A 120 -0.44 -4.42 2.88
CA TYR A 120 0.66 -3.45 2.96
C TYR A 120 1.95 -4.16 3.35
N GLY A 121 3.05 -3.72 2.75
CA GLY A 121 4.37 -4.22 3.05
C GLY A 121 5.43 -3.14 2.86
N THR A 122 6.65 -3.46 3.27
CA THR A 122 7.82 -2.62 3.06
C THR A 122 9.00 -3.47 2.60
N ALA A 123 9.86 -2.91 1.74
CA ALA A 123 11.04 -3.59 1.25
C ALA A 123 12.27 -2.67 1.34
N TRP A 124 13.42 -3.26 1.63
CA TRP A 124 14.67 -2.55 1.88
C TRP A 124 15.86 -3.29 1.26
N SER A 125 16.89 -2.57 0.87
CA SER A 125 18.08 -3.15 0.26
C SER A 125 18.93 -3.99 1.23
N SER A 126 18.78 -3.81 2.55
CA SER A 126 19.49 -4.61 3.55
C SER A 126 18.61 -4.95 4.76
N LYS A 127 18.92 -6.10 5.40
CA LYS A 127 18.29 -6.54 6.65
C LYS A 127 18.44 -5.49 7.78
N LYS A 128 19.56 -4.77 7.80
CA LYS A 128 19.81 -3.72 8.79
C LYS A 128 18.82 -2.55 8.61
N GLN A 129 18.62 -2.09 7.38
CA GLN A 129 17.69 -1.01 7.09
C GLN A 129 16.25 -1.40 7.39
N LEU A 130 15.83 -2.61 7.01
CA LEU A 130 14.50 -3.14 7.37
C LEU A 130 14.32 -3.15 8.89
N LYS A 131 15.28 -3.68 9.65
CA LYS A 131 15.22 -3.71 11.12
C LYS A 131 15.13 -2.31 11.72
N GLN A 132 15.91 -1.36 11.21
CA GLN A 132 15.86 0.03 11.65
C GLN A 132 14.50 0.69 11.36
N HIS A 133 13.91 0.42 10.19
CA HIS A 133 12.60 0.92 9.85
C HIS A 133 11.51 0.36 10.77
N LEU A 134 11.49 -0.95 10.99
CA LEU A 134 10.53 -1.60 11.89
C LEU A 134 10.67 -1.07 13.32
N HIS A 135 11.89 -0.90 13.80
CA HIS A 135 12.14 -0.31 15.12
C HIS A 135 11.61 1.13 15.21
N ARG A 136 11.79 1.96 14.17
CA ARG A 136 11.22 3.32 14.15
C ARG A 136 9.69 3.31 14.22
N LEU A 137 9.04 2.39 13.52
CA LEU A 137 7.58 2.27 13.57
C LEU A 137 7.10 1.85 14.97
N GLU A 138 7.81 0.90 15.59
CA GLU A 138 7.52 0.47 16.96
C GLU A 138 7.69 1.63 17.97
N GLU A 139 8.78 2.37 17.88
CA GLU A 139 9.03 3.55 18.71
C GLU A 139 8.00 4.67 18.47
N ALA A 140 7.60 4.89 17.20
CA ALA A 140 6.55 5.85 16.88
C ALA A 140 5.21 5.44 17.49
N ALA A 141 4.85 4.16 17.46
CA ALA A 141 3.63 3.66 18.09
C ALA A 141 3.63 3.83 19.62
N LYS A 142 4.81 3.66 20.27
CA LYS A 142 4.95 3.94 21.71
C LYS A 142 4.78 5.43 22.04
N ARG A 143 5.07 6.32 21.09
CA ARG A 143 4.97 7.79 21.24
C ARG A 143 3.72 8.38 20.62
N ASP A 144 2.71 7.57 20.36
CA ASP A 144 1.43 8.08 19.85
C ASP A 144 0.86 9.11 20.84
N HIS A 145 0.66 10.33 20.33
CA HIS A 145 0.22 11.46 21.16
C HIS A 145 -1.12 11.21 21.85
N ARG A 146 -2.01 10.42 21.24
CA ARG A 146 -3.31 10.06 21.83
C ARG A 146 -3.14 9.14 23.04
N LYS A 147 -2.22 8.17 22.91
CA LYS A 147 -1.87 7.27 24.01
C LYS A 147 -1.23 8.05 25.15
N LEU A 148 -0.19 8.83 24.84
CA LEU A 148 0.50 9.66 25.83
C LEU A 148 -0.42 10.71 26.47
N ALA A 149 -1.31 11.32 25.70
CA ALA A 149 -2.30 12.27 26.19
C ALA A 149 -3.20 11.67 27.27
N ASN A 150 -3.66 10.43 27.07
CA ASN A 150 -4.46 9.71 28.05
C ASN A 150 -3.62 9.25 29.26
N GLU A 151 -2.47 8.61 29.03
CA GLU A 151 -1.59 8.09 30.10
C GLU A 151 -1.08 9.20 31.04
N LEU A 152 -0.80 10.38 30.48
CA LEU A 152 -0.29 11.53 31.23
C LEU A 152 -1.37 12.51 31.68
N ASP A 153 -2.63 12.24 31.40
CA ASP A 153 -3.78 13.08 31.72
C ASP A 153 -3.62 14.52 31.20
N LEU A 154 -3.28 14.63 29.88
CA LEU A 154 -3.01 15.93 29.25
C LEU A 154 -4.21 16.50 28.51
N VAL A 155 -4.96 15.67 27.79
CA VAL A 155 -6.07 16.07 26.93
C VAL A 155 -7.07 14.94 26.76
N SER A 156 -8.35 15.27 26.65
CA SER A 156 -9.42 14.33 26.32
C SER A 156 -10.28 14.86 25.18
N TRP A 157 -11.09 13.96 24.58
CA TRP A 157 -12.02 14.26 23.51
C TRP A 157 -13.41 13.74 23.89
N PRO A 158 -14.14 14.43 24.81
CA PRO A 158 -15.47 14.01 25.20
C PRO A 158 -16.44 14.04 24.01
N GLN A 159 -17.19 12.98 23.81
CA GLN A 159 -18.18 12.90 22.73
C GLN A 159 -19.30 13.94 22.87
N GLU A 160 -19.61 14.31 24.08
CA GLU A 160 -20.65 15.28 24.44
C GLU A 160 -20.35 16.69 23.91
N LEU A 161 -19.09 17.01 23.69
CA LEU A 161 -18.69 18.32 23.16
C LEU A 161 -18.65 18.37 21.63
N GLY A 162 -18.72 17.19 20.97
CA GLY A 162 -18.67 17.05 19.54
C GLY A 162 -17.34 16.50 19.02
N PRO A 163 -17.34 15.97 17.78
CA PRO A 163 -16.17 15.30 17.21
C PRO A 163 -15.01 16.29 16.97
N GLY A 164 -13.82 15.91 17.42
CA GLY A 164 -12.60 16.68 17.22
C GLY A 164 -12.36 17.82 18.21
N LEU A 165 -13.26 18.10 19.15
CA LEU A 165 -13.05 19.11 20.18
C LEU A 165 -12.24 18.52 21.34
N ALA A 166 -11.07 19.12 21.60
CA ALA A 166 -10.15 18.71 22.65
C ALA A 166 -10.32 19.53 23.91
N VAL A 167 -10.44 18.88 25.07
CA VAL A 167 -10.41 19.49 26.40
C VAL A 167 -9.02 19.31 26.98
N TRP A 168 -8.33 20.42 27.20
CA TRP A 168 -7.02 20.43 27.83
C TRP A 168 -7.14 20.33 29.32
N HIS A 169 -6.54 19.32 29.91
CA HIS A 169 -6.44 19.17 31.36
C HIS A 169 -5.34 20.08 31.93
N PRO A 170 -5.28 20.35 33.23
CA PRO A 170 -4.37 21.34 33.78
C PRO A 170 -2.89 21.17 33.39
N LYS A 171 -2.40 19.93 33.38
CA LYS A 171 -1.02 19.62 32.93
C LYS A 171 -0.80 19.91 31.44
N GLY A 172 -1.75 19.49 30.63
CA GLY A 172 -1.70 19.71 29.16
C GLY A 172 -1.80 21.19 28.82
N ALA A 173 -2.66 21.94 29.46
CA ALA A 173 -2.81 23.39 29.33
C ALA A 173 -1.51 24.12 29.69
N LEU A 174 -0.84 23.70 30.78
CA LEU A 174 0.46 24.27 31.15
C LEU A 174 1.54 23.99 30.13
N VAL A 175 1.68 22.74 29.65
CA VAL A 175 2.64 22.38 28.60
C VAL A 175 2.39 23.17 27.33
N ARG A 176 1.13 23.27 26.90
CA ARG A 176 0.73 24.06 25.74
C ARG A 176 1.16 25.52 25.89
N LYS A 177 0.86 26.15 27.05
CA LYS A 177 1.23 27.53 27.35
C LYS A 177 2.74 27.76 27.25
N ILE A 178 3.54 26.87 27.85
CA ILE A 178 5.01 26.97 27.80
C ILE A 178 5.52 26.93 26.35
N ILE A 179 4.99 26.03 25.52
CA ILE A 179 5.38 25.93 24.10
C ILE A 179 4.96 27.19 23.33
N GLU A 180 3.76 27.69 23.54
CA GLU A 180 3.28 28.93 22.91
C GLU A 180 4.11 30.14 23.31
N ASP A 181 4.49 30.26 24.58
CA ASP A 181 5.32 31.36 25.08
C ASP A 181 6.77 31.28 24.54
N TYR A 182 7.30 30.06 24.33
CA TYR A 182 8.63 29.85 23.75
C TYR A 182 8.68 30.15 22.24
N SER A 183 7.58 29.97 21.52
CA SER A 183 7.49 30.16 20.08
C SER A 183 7.24 31.62 19.62
N ARG A 184 7.03 32.53 20.56
CA ARG A 184 6.86 33.98 20.33
C ARG A 184 8.18 34.75 20.52
#